data_35de67271bff55e5b8ca7e9544246ae0
#
_entry.id   35de67271bff55e5b8ca7e9544246ae0
#
_cell.length_a   1.000
_cell.length_b   1.000
_cell.length_c   1.000
_cell.angle_alpha   90.00
_cell.angle_beta   90.00
_cell.angle_gamma   90.00
#
_symmetry.space_group_name_H-M   'P 1'
#
loop_
_entity.id
_entity.type
_entity.pdbx_description
1 polymer ?
#
loop_
_entity_poly.entity_id
_entity_poly.type
_entity_poly.pdbx_seq_one_letter_code
_entity_poly.pdbx_strand_id
1 'polypeptide(L)'
;MALQRAWSWVPGVLVGWLVGMLAGVAIAQEYPNKPIRFIVPYPPGGGTDVVARILTEPLTAALGQPIFIDNRGGAAGNVGTDIAAKAPADGYNILFTLSSHTINPKLYPKLPFDVEKDFVPISLAAMIPQILVVHPSVAANTVQELIAYAKANPGKLNYASVGTGSPGHIAGELFKLKTGVDIVHVPYKGGGPAVTDTIGGQVQLLFVSMPAAWQHVKSGRLKAIAVTSDKRSVAAPDVPTFLESGVPDYVVNSWYGALAPAKTPPAVVAKLQAAFAQVLQNPQTRDKLLLQGAEASPSTQAEFDRIIRDELAKWDYVIRAANIKPE
;
A
#
# COMPACT_ATOMS: atom_id res chain seq x y z
N MET A 1 77.86 -58.30 18.81
CA MET A 1 76.78 -58.50 19.82
C MET A 1 75.84 -57.31 19.76
N ALA A 2 74.52 -57.68 19.57
CA ALA A 2 73.35 -56.92 19.85
C ALA A 2 73.10 -55.63 19.02
N LEU A 3 72.31 -55.56 17.96
CA LEU A 3 70.93 -55.81 17.73
C LEU A 3 69.91 -54.99 18.61
N GLN A 4 69.03 -54.30 17.90
CA GLN A 4 67.69 -53.82 18.26
C GLN A 4 67.63 -52.38 18.82
N ARG A 5 67.11 -51.50 17.95
CA ARG A 5 65.90 -50.71 18.16
C ARG A 5 65.57 -49.96 16.90
N ALA A 6 64.67 -50.55 16.16
CA ALA A 6 63.87 -49.82 15.19
C ALA A 6 62.39 -50.07 15.55
N TRP A 7 61.52 -49.06 15.24
CA TRP A 7 60.08 -49.07 15.24
C TRP A 7 59.35 -48.52 16.47
N SER A 8 58.98 -47.29 16.36
CA SER A 8 57.62 -46.85 16.78
C SER A 8 57.38 -45.38 16.39
N TRP A 9 57.09 -45.11 15.16
CA TRP A 9 56.50 -43.83 14.76
C TRP A 9 55.61 -44.08 13.54
N VAL A 10 54.31 -44.15 13.74
CA VAL A 10 53.11 -43.86 12.97
C VAL A 10 52.00 -44.74 13.49
N PRO A 11 50.88 -44.30 14.07
CA PRO A 11 49.81 -43.70 13.34
C PRO A 11 49.04 -42.61 14.14
N GLY A 12 49.38 -41.37 13.96
CA GLY A 12 48.66 -40.27 14.61
C GLY A 12 48.07 -39.24 13.62
N VAL A 13 48.45 -39.33 12.34
CA VAL A 13 48.13 -38.26 11.38
C VAL A 13 46.87 -38.49 10.55
N LEU A 14 46.39 -39.75 10.46
CA LEU A 14 45.22 -40.09 9.61
C LEU A 14 43.86 -39.90 10.27
N VAL A 15 43.77 -39.74 11.59
CA VAL A 15 42.49 -39.50 12.29
C VAL A 15 42.09 -38.02 12.31
N GLY A 16 43.05 -37.10 12.19
CA GLY A 16 42.83 -35.67 12.20
C GLY A 16 42.10 -35.11 10.95
N TRP A 17 42.19 -35.81 9.81
CA TRP A 17 41.64 -35.37 8.53
C TRP A 17 40.20 -35.78 8.31
N LEU A 18 39.67 -36.76 9.02
CA LEU A 18 38.23 -37.17 8.90
C LEU A 18 37.28 -36.33 9.76
N VAL A 19 37.77 -35.64 10.79
CA VAL A 19 36.92 -34.77 11.64
C VAL A 19 36.74 -33.39 11.05
N GLY A 20 37.60 -32.96 10.12
CA GLY A 20 37.51 -31.65 9.46
C GLY A 20 36.47 -31.55 8.32
N MET A 21 35.92 -32.66 7.79
CA MET A 21 34.97 -32.66 6.69
C MET A 21 33.51 -32.70 7.12
N LEU A 22 33.22 -32.70 8.42
CA LEU A 22 31.83 -32.56 8.94
C LEU A 22 31.47 -31.11 9.28
N ALA A 23 32.32 -30.13 8.90
CA ALA A 23 32.02 -28.72 9.05
C ALA A 23 31.00 -28.28 7.99
N GLY A 24 29.71 -28.37 8.37
CA GLY A 24 28.76 -27.41 7.92
C GLY A 24 28.19 -27.55 6.52
N VAL A 25 27.43 -28.60 6.26
CA VAL A 25 26.22 -28.38 5.47
C VAL A 25 25.28 -27.61 6.39
N ALA A 26 25.45 -26.30 6.45
CA ALA A 26 24.38 -25.41 6.89
C ALA A 26 23.25 -25.64 5.90
N ILE A 27 22.29 -26.49 6.27
CA ILE A 27 21.01 -26.60 5.57
C ILE A 27 20.46 -25.19 5.67
N ALA A 28 20.60 -24.43 4.59
CA ALA A 28 19.96 -23.12 4.47
C ALA A 28 18.48 -23.38 4.78
N GLN A 29 18.03 -22.94 5.94
CA GLN A 29 16.64 -23.15 6.35
C GLN A 29 15.76 -22.61 5.22
N GLU A 30 14.97 -23.51 4.66
CA GLU A 30 14.14 -23.17 3.49
C GLU A 30 13.16 -22.06 3.88
N TYR A 31 13.36 -20.88 3.30
CA TYR A 31 12.46 -19.73 3.50
C TYR A 31 11.17 -19.96 2.70
N PRO A 32 9.98 -19.62 3.24
CA PRO A 32 9.69 -19.32 4.65
C PRO A 32 9.46 -20.62 5.47
N ASN A 33 9.84 -20.60 6.75
CA ASN A 33 9.65 -21.69 7.70
C ASN A 33 8.90 -21.27 8.99
N LYS A 34 8.43 -20.03 9.04
CA LYS A 34 7.63 -19.45 10.13
C LYS A 34 6.61 -18.45 9.56
N PRO A 35 5.59 -18.03 10.32
CA PRO A 35 4.60 -17.06 9.88
C PRO A 35 5.20 -15.74 9.40
N ILE A 36 4.60 -15.16 8.36
CA ILE A 36 4.98 -13.86 7.78
C ILE A 36 4.03 -12.79 8.30
N ARG A 37 4.59 -11.67 8.75
CA ARG A 37 3.86 -10.52 9.23
C ARG A 37 3.67 -9.49 8.13
N PHE A 38 2.42 -9.17 7.80
CA PHE A 38 2.08 -8.03 6.96
C PHE A 38 1.81 -6.82 7.84
N ILE A 39 2.75 -5.88 7.84
CA ILE A 39 2.59 -4.58 8.51
C ILE A 39 1.77 -3.70 7.58
N VAL A 40 0.52 -3.46 7.96
CA VAL A 40 -0.40 -2.57 7.26
C VAL A 40 -0.44 -1.24 8.02
N PRO A 41 0.09 -0.14 7.45
CA PRO A 41 0.27 1.12 8.17
C PRO A 41 -1.02 1.94 8.30
N TYR A 42 -2.17 1.25 8.33
CA TYR A 42 -3.51 1.84 8.44
C TYR A 42 -4.40 0.98 9.33
N PRO A 43 -5.42 1.57 9.99
CA PRO A 43 -6.37 0.82 10.80
C PRO A 43 -7.19 -0.18 9.96
N PRO A 44 -7.78 -1.20 10.61
CA PRO A 44 -8.67 -2.15 9.95
C PRO A 44 -9.84 -1.48 9.23
N GLY A 45 -10.36 -2.15 8.19
CA GLY A 45 -11.53 -1.70 7.41
C GLY A 45 -11.24 -0.65 6.35
N GLY A 46 -10.02 -0.13 6.27
CA GLY A 46 -9.59 0.70 5.12
C GLY A 46 -9.22 -0.14 3.90
N GLY A 47 -9.12 0.51 2.72
CA GLY A 47 -8.86 -0.19 1.46
C GLY A 47 -7.57 -1.02 1.46
N THR A 48 -6.50 -0.55 2.11
CA THR A 48 -5.25 -1.32 2.25
C THR A 48 -5.47 -2.61 3.03
N ASP A 49 -6.23 -2.55 4.13
CA ASP A 49 -6.58 -3.72 4.95
C ASP A 49 -7.46 -4.71 4.17
N VAL A 50 -8.47 -4.19 3.44
CA VAL A 50 -9.36 -5.01 2.60
C VAL A 50 -8.56 -5.79 1.56
N VAL A 51 -7.67 -5.12 0.82
CA VAL A 51 -6.86 -5.77 -0.22
C VAL A 51 -5.83 -6.72 0.40
N ALA A 52 -5.18 -6.35 1.51
CA ALA A 52 -4.26 -7.24 2.23
C ALA A 52 -4.96 -8.55 2.63
N ARG A 53 -6.19 -8.48 3.17
CA ARG A 53 -6.97 -9.68 3.58
C ARG A 53 -7.34 -10.57 2.41
N ILE A 54 -7.67 -10.00 1.24
CA ILE A 54 -7.95 -10.78 0.02
C ILE A 54 -6.71 -11.57 -0.40
N LEU A 55 -5.51 -11.01 -0.24
CA LEU A 55 -4.25 -11.63 -0.63
C LEU A 55 -3.70 -12.62 0.40
N THR A 56 -4.08 -12.50 1.67
CA THR A 56 -3.50 -13.30 2.77
C THR A 56 -3.68 -14.81 2.57
N GLU A 57 -4.90 -15.26 2.26
CA GLU A 57 -5.21 -16.68 2.07
C GLU A 57 -4.44 -17.29 0.88
N PRO A 58 -4.52 -16.75 -0.35
CA PRO A 58 -3.81 -17.32 -1.49
C PRO A 58 -2.28 -17.20 -1.37
N LEU A 59 -1.74 -16.15 -0.74
CA LEU A 59 -0.30 -16.06 -0.47
C LEU A 59 0.14 -17.09 0.59
N THR A 60 -0.66 -17.36 1.61
CA THR A 60 -0.42 -18.44 2.58
C THR A 60 -0.30 -19.80 1.87
N ALA A 61 -1.21 -20.08 0.93
CA ALA A 61 -1.15 -21.30 0.14
C ALA A 61 0.10 -21.36 -0.77
N ALA A 62 0.46 -20.25 -1.41
CA ALA A 62 1.61 -20.17 -2.32
C ALA A 62 2.97 -20.27 -1.58
N LEU A 63 3.06 -19.73 -0.37
CA LEU A 63 4.30 -19.69 0.43
C LEU A 63 4.41 -20.87 1.43
N GLY A 64 3.30 -21.58 1.70
CA GLY A 64 3.29 -22.68 2.67
C GLY A 64 3.39 -22.25 4.14
N GLN A 65 3.27 -20.94 4.42
CA GLN A 65 3.34 -20.39 5.77
C GLN A 65 2.22 -19.38 6.02
N PRO A 66 1.65 -19.34 7.23
CA PRO A 66 0.60 -18.37 7.56
C PRO A 66 1.07 -16.95 7.42
N ILE A 67 0.19 -16.08 6.90
CA ILE A 67 0.39 -14.63 6.87
C ILE A 67 -0.61 -14.00 7.83
N PHE A 68 -0.14 -13.15 8.72
CA PHE A 68 -1.02 -12.38 9.61
C PHE A 68 -0.86 -10.88 9.39
N ILE A 69 -1.98 -10.17 9.48
CA ILE A 69 -2.03 -8.71 9.29
C ILE A 69 -1.85 -8.04 10.66
N ASP A 70 -0.91 -7.11 10.72
CA ASP A 70 -0.66 -6.24 11.86
C ASP A 70 -0.91 -4.79 11.45
N ASN A 71 -2.07 -4.27 11.83
CA ASN A 71 -2.48 -2.90 11.52
C ASN A 71 -1.80 -1.90 12.46
N ARG A 72 -0.98 -1.00 11.90
CA ARG A 72 -0.21 0.04 12.62
C ARG A 72 -0.48 1.42 12.05
N GLY A 73 -1.70 1.91 12.26
CA GLY A 73 -2.13 3.20 11.70
C GLY A 73 -1.54 4.41 12.43
N GLY A 74 -1.47 5.53 11.71
CA GLY A 74 -1.08 6.84 12.22
C GLY A 74 -0.24 7.65 11.23
N ALA A 75 -0.37 8.99 11.25
CA ALA A 75 0.35 9.96 10.43
C ALA A 75 0.41 9.55 8.94
N ALA A 76 -0.75 9.32 8.33
CA ALA A 76 -0.90 8.87 6.93
C ALA A 76 -0.04 7.63 6.56
N GLY A 77 0.15 6.70 7.52
CA GLY A 77 0.94 5.49 7.34
C GLY A 77 2.40 5.58 7.80
N ASN A 78 2.88 6.76 8.18
CA ASN A 78 4.29 6.92 8.59
C ASN A 78 4.66 6.07 9.82
N VAL A 79 3.74 5.90 10.78
CA VAL A 79 3.99 5.09 11.99
C VAL A 79 4.27 3.63 11.64
N GLY A 80 3.41 3.01 10.85
CA GLY A 80 3.60 1.60 10.45
C GLY A 80 4.77 1.41 9.49
N THR A 81 5.04 2.40 8.62
CA THR A 81 6.19 2.40 7.73
C THR A 81 7.50 2.45 8.50
N ASP A 82 7.60 3.29 9.55
CA ASP A 82 8.78 3.34 10.42
C ASP A 82 9.03 2.01 11.16
N ILE A 83 7.95 1.37 11.65
CA ILE A 83 8.03 0.04 12.26
C ILE A 83 8.58 -0.99 11.25
N ALA A 84 8.14 -0.93 10.00
CA ALA A 84 8.60 -1.84 8.95
C ALA A 84 10.07 -1.56 8.57
N ALA A 85 10.48 -0.30 8.45
CA ALA A 85 11.87 0.08 8.14
C ALA A 85 12.87 -0.46 9.17
N LYS A 86 12.46 -0.52 10.45
CA LYS A 86 13.28 -0.99 11.58
C LYS A 86 13.14 -2.49 11.87
N ALA A 87 12.27 -3.19 11.14
CA ALA A 87 12.06 -4.61 11.34
C ALA A 87 13.26 -5.45 10.81
N PRO A 88 13.46 -6.69 11.33
CA PRO A 88 14.45 -7.59 10.78
C PRO A 88 14.28 -7.80 9.27
N ALA A 89 15.40 -7.70 8.54
CA ALA A 89 15.45 -7.85 7.09
C ALA A 89 15.60 -9.34 6.69
N ASP A 90 14.74 -10.19 7.22
CA ASP A 90 14.77 -11.64 7.03
C ASP A 90 13.62 -12.16 6.13
N GLY A 91 12.80 -11.25 5.58
CA GLY A 91 11.67 -11.56 4.74
C GLY A 91 10.37 -11.90 5.48
N TYR A 92 10.37 -11.91 6.81
CA TYR A 92 9.18 -12.21 7.62
C TYR A 92 8.41 -10.96 8.06
N ASN A 93 8.89 -9.78 7.71
CA ASN A 93 8.21 -8.50 7.93
C ASN A 93 8.04 -7.80 6.58
N ILE A 94 6.81 -7.71 6.11
CA ILE A 94 6.46 -7.12 4.83
C ILE A 94 5.61 -5.89 5.09
N LEU A 95 6.03 -4.74 4.58
CA LEU A 95 5.20 -3.55 4.53
C LEU A 95 4.21 -3.70 3.37
N PHE A 96 2.91 -3.72 3.67
CA PHE A 96 1.87 -3.65 2.67
C PHE A 96 1.18 -2.29 2.76
N THR A 97 1.46 -1.42 1.81
CA THR A 97 1.12 0.01 1.87
C THR A 97 0.49 0.54 0.58
N LEU A 98 0.23 1.83 0.54
CA LEU A 98 -0.33 2.57 -0.60
C LEU A 98 0.58 3.75 -0.99
N SER A 99 0.23 4.48 -2.04
CA SER A 99 1.03 5.57 -2.61
C SER A 99 1.28 6.77 -1.67
N SER A 100 0.73 6.82 -0.44
CA SER A 100 1.25 7.73 0.59
C SER A 100 2.74 7.50 0.87
N HIS A 101 3.25 6.30 0.61
CA HIS A 101 4.66 5.96 0.74
C HIS A 101 5.56 6.88 -0.11
N THR A 102 5.09 7.31 -1.28
CA THR A 102 5.80 8.22 -2.20
C THR A 102 5.42 9.69 -2.01
N ILE A 103 4.23 9.97 -1.46
CA ILE A 103 3.75 11.33 -1.20
C ILE A 103 4.39 11.92 0.06
N ASN A 104 4.42 11.15 1.14
CA ASN A 104 4.85 11.62 2.47
C ASN A 104 6.28 12.19 2.50
N PRO A 105 7.28 11.64 1.78
CA PRO A 105 8.63 12.23 1.75
C PRO A 105 8.69 13.65 1.19
N LYS A 106 7.72 14.03 0.39
CA LYS A 106 7.63 15.39 -0.19
C LYS A 106 6.83 16.37 0.67
N LEU A 107 6.05 15.83 1.60
CA LEU A 107 5.20 16.62 2.48
C LEU A 107 5.80 16.76 3.88
N TYR A 108 6.40 15.71 4.44
CA TYR A 108 6.97 15.72 5.79
C TYR A 108 8.48 15.90 5.73
N PRO A 109 9.04 17.04 6.18
CA PRO A 109 10.49 17.33 6.05
C PRO A 109 11.38 16.45 6.92
N LYS A 110 10.81 15.77 7.91
CA LYS A 110 11.55 14.88 8.85
C LYS A 110 10.78 13.58 9.03
N LEU A 111 11.07 12.61 8.16
CA LEU A 111 10.65 11.23 8.37
C LEU A 111 11.73 10.44 9.10
N PRO A 112 11.36 9.49 9.98
CA PRO A 112 12.33 8.63 10.68
C PRO A 112 12.86 7.48 9.80
N PHE A 113 12.51 7.45 8.52
CA PHE A 113 12.91 6.47 7.51
C PHE A 113 13.09 7.14 6.14
N ASP A 114 13.83 6.47 5.25
CA ASP A 114 14.05 6.87 3.85
C ASP A 114 13.37 5.82 2.95
N VAL A 115 12.39 6.24 2.14
CA VAL A 115 11.59 5.32 1.31
C VAL A 115 12.40 4.63 0.22
N GLU A 116 13.51 5.23 -0.24
CA GLU A 116 14.37 4.66 -1.27
C GLU A 116 15.50 3.80 -0.69
N LYS A 117 15.97 4.08 0.54
CA LYS A 117 17.12 3.41 1.14
C LYS A 117 16.75 2.32 2.13
N ASP A 118 15.60 2.46 2.82
CA ASP A 118 15.22 1.54 3.90
C ASP A 118 14.30 0.42 3.42
N PHE A 119 13.89 0.44 2.15
CA PHE A 119 12.98 -0.56 1.57
C PHE A 119 13.48 -1.11 0.25
N VAL A 120 13.12 -2.36 -0.01
CA VAL A 120 13.23 -3.01 -1.31
C VAL A 120 11.82 -3.38 -1.79
N PRO A 121 11.41 -2.98 -3.00
CA PRO A 121 10.12 -3.36 -3.56
C PRO A 121 10.04 -4.87 -3.80
N ILE A 122 8.88 -5.46 -3.54
CA ILE A 122 8.57 -6.86 -3.87
C ILE A 122 7.69 -6.90 -5.11
N SER A 123 6.50 -6.32 -5.02
CA SER A 123 5.55 -6.26 -6.13
C SER A 123 4.51 -5.17 -5.89
N LEU A 124 4.12 -4.49 -6.95
CA LEU A 124 2.83 -3.84 -7.02
C LEU A 124 1.75 -4.92 -6.87
N ALA A 125 0.68 -4.64 -6.14
CA ALA A 125 -0.41 -5.59 -5.94
C ALA A 125 -1.66 -5.18 -6.72
N ALA A 126 -2.01 -3.90 -6.66
CA ALA A 126 -3.16 -3.37 -7.39
C ALA A 126 -3.01 -1.88 -7.70
N MET A 127 -3.51 -1.47 -8.85
CA MET A 127 -3.82 -0.08 -9.16
C MET A 127 -5.26 0.23 -8.74
N ILE A 128 -5.48 1.42 -8.20
CA ILE A 128 -6.79 1.82 -7.67
C ILE A 128 -7.06 3.29 -7.92
N PRO A 129 -8.26 3.64 -8.39
CA PRO A 129 -8.72 5.02 -8.35
C PRO A 129 -9.06 5.43 -6.91
N GLN A 130 -8.98 6.71 -6.62
CA GLN A 130 -9.78 7.27 -5.55
C GLN A 130 -11.22 7.45 -6.05
N ILE A 131 -12.17 7.42 -5.13
CA ILE A 131 -13.56 7.74 -5.41
C ILE A 131 -13.99 8.89 -4.51
N LEU A 132 -14.66 9.86 -5.08
CA LEU A 132 -15.39 10.85 -4.30
C LEU A 132 -16.76 10.28 -3.98
N VAL A 133 -17.02 10.08 -2.71
CA VAL A 133 -18.35 9.71 -2.20
C VAL A 133 -18.86 10.80 -1.28
N VAL A 134 -20.19 10.90 -1.18
CA VAL A 134 -20.85 11.85 -0.31
C VAL A 134 -21.89 11.16 0.57
N HIS A 135 -22.16 11.74 1.74
CA HIS A 135 -23.30 11.34 2.55
C HIS A 135 -24.61 11.56 1.80
N PRO A 136 -25.62 10.69 1.91
CA PRO A 136 -26.88 10.81 1.18
C PRO A 136 -27.63 12.15 1.36
N SER A 137 -27.44 12.86 2.47
CA SER A 137 -28.04 14.18 2.73
C SER A 137 -27.48 15.31 1.87
N VAL A 138 -26.31 15.13 1.23
CA VAL A 138 -25.75 16.15 0.34
C VAL A 138 -26.62 16.23 -0.93
N ALA A 139 -27.15 17.41 -1.23
CA ALA A 139 -28.06 17.64 -2.36
C ALA A 139 -27.26 17.79 -3.69
N ALA A 140 -26.43 16.78 -4.00
CA ALA A 140 -25.67 16.68 -5.24
C ALA A 140 -25.52 15.21 -5.63
N ASN A 141 -25.67 14.90 -6.93
CA ASN A 141 -25.52 13.57 -7.50
C ASN A 141 -24.45 13.53 -8.62
N THR A 142 -24.00 14.69 -9.05
CA THR A 142 -22.97 14.86 -10.08
C THR A 142 -21.87 15.79 -9.58
N VAL A 143 -20.71 15.75 -10.24
CA VAL A 143 -19.59 16.68 -9.93
C VAL A 143 -20.03 18.14 -10.10
N GLN A 144 -20.78 18.46 -11.15
CA GLN A 144 -21.22 19.81 -11.42
C GLN A 144 -22.23 20.33 -10.39
N GLU A 145 -23.19 19.50 -9.96
CA GLU A 145 -24.09 19.82 -8.86
C GLU A 145 -23.34 20.04 -7.55
N LEU A 146 -22.33 19.19 -7.27
CA LEU A 146 -21.50 19.34 -6.08
C LEU A 146 -20.68 20.63 -6.11
N ILE A 147 -20.10 21.00 -7.25
CA ILE A 147 -19.39 22.27 -7.42
C ILE A 147 -20.33 23.45 -7.17
N ALA A 148 -21.52 23.43 -7.76
CA ALA A 148 -22.52 24.49 -7.55
C ALA A 148 -22.94 24.58 -6.06
N TYR A 149 -23.20 23.43 -5.43
CA TYR A 149 -23.59 23.37 -4.03
C TYR A 149 -22.48 23.89 -3.11
N ALA A 150 -21.21 23.48 -3.35
CA ALA A 150 -20.06 23.94 -2.57
C ALA A 150 -19.81 25.46 -2.72
N LYS A 151 -19.95 26.00 -3.95
CA LYS A 151 -19.82 27.45 -4.21
C LYS A 151 -20.92 28.27 -3.53
N ALA A 152 -22.13 27.73 -3.41
CA ALA A 152 -23.23 28.36 -2.68
C ALA A 152 -23.08 28.27 -1.15
N ASN A 153 -22.18 27.40 -0.64
CA ASN A 153 -21.97 27.12 0.77
C ASN A 153 -20.47 27.15 1.13
N PRO A 154 -19.72 28.23 0.90
CA PRO A 154 -18.28 28.27 1.11
C PRO A 154 -17.93 27.96 2.56
N GLY A 155 -16.92 27.10 2.78
CA GLY A 155 -16.42 26.68 4.11
C GLY A 155 -17.37 25.80 4.93
N LYS A 156 -18.56 25.42 4.40
CA LYS A 156 -19.53 24.61 5.17
C LYS A 156 -19.43 23.11 4.91
N LEU A 157 -18.80 22.71 3.82
CA LEU A 157 -18.59 21.31 3.52
C LEU A 157 -17.24 20.83 4.02
N ASN A 158 -17.26 19.74 4.78
CA ASN A 158 -16.04 19.06 5.19
C ASN A 158 -15.80 17.86 4.28
N TYR A 159 -14.54 17.66 3.86
CA TYR A 159 -14.14 16.44 3.20
C TYR A 159 -13.13 15.64 4.03
N ALA A 160 -13.39 14.35 4.16
CA ALA A 160 -12.49 13.42 4.84
C ALA A 160 -11.44 12.85 3.87
N SER A 161 -10.30 12.48 4.43
CA SER A 161 -9.29 11.65 3.78
C SER A 161 -8.69 10.64 4.76
N VAL A 162 -7.82 9.77 4.29
CA VAL A 162 -7.14 8.79 5.17
C VAL A 162 -5.92 9.38 5.89
N GLY A 163 -5.82 10.71 5.90
CA GLY A 163 -4.79 11.50 6.57
C GLY A 163 -4.07 12.44 5.61
N THR A 164 -3.39 13.44 6.18
CA THR A 164 -2.61 14.45 5.43
C THR A 164 -1.45 13.76 4.70
N GLY A 165 -1.35 13.97 3.37
CA GLY A 165 -0.40 13.26 2.50
C GLY A 165 -0.95 11.95 1.93
N SER A 166 -2.23 11.62 2.17
CA SER A 166 -2.86 10.51 1.47
C SER A 166 -3.30 10.89 0.05
N PRO A 167 -3.45 9.93 -0.87
CA PRO A 167 -4.01 10.20 -2.20
C PRO A 167 -5.37 10.89 -2.16
N GLY A 168 -6.21 10.55 -1.18
CA GLY A 168 -7.49 11.21 -0.97
C GLY A 168 -7.36 12.68 -0.56
N HIS A 169 -6.37 13.03 0.25
CA HIS A 169 -6.06 14.42 0.56
C HIS A 169 -5.60 15.17 -0.70
N ILE A 170 -4.65 14.59 -1.46
CA ILE A 170 -4.19 15.17 -2.73
C ILE A 170 -5.36 15.37 -3.70
N ALA A 171 -6.27 14.40 -3.81
CA ALA A 171 -7.45 14.50 -4.64
C ALA A 171 -8.37 15.66 -4.20
N GLY A 172 -8.64 15.80 -2.90
CA GLY A 172 -9.44 16.89 -2.36
C GLY A 172 -8.84 18.27 -2.62
N GLU A 173 -7.54 18.43 -2.38
CA GLU A 173 -6.85 19.71 -2.64
C GLU A 173 -6.77 20.04 -4.14
N LEU A 174 -6.55 19.03 -5.00
CA LEU A 174 -6.62 19.22 -6.45
C LEU A 174 -8.03 19.61 -6.89
N PHE A 175 -9.07 19.06 -6.27
CA PHE A 175 -10.47 19.43 -6.54
C PHE A 175 -10.72 20.91 -6.20
N LYS A 176 -10.28 21.38 -5.03
CA LYS A 176 -10.33 22.80 -4.65
C LYS A 176 -9.61 23.68 -5.67
N LEU A 177 -8.38 23.30 -6.02
CA LEU A 177 -7.55 24.06 -6.97
C LEU A 177 -8.21 24.18 -8.36
N LYS A 178 -8.75 23.06 -8.88
CA LYS A 178 -9.31 23.01 -10.25
C LYS A 178 -10.71 23.63 -10.36
N THR A 179 -11.48 23.66 -9.28
CA THR A 179 -12.90 24.10 -9.30
C THR A 179 -13.16 25.41 -8.57
N GLY A 180 -12.20 25.85 -7.75
CA GLY A 180 -12.34 27.04 -6.91
C GLY A 180 -13.37 26.90 -5.79
N VAL A 181 -13.73 25.68 -5.38
CA VAL A 181 -14.62 25.44 -4.25
C VAL A 181 -13.86 25.61 -2.93
N ASP A 182 -14.57 26.10 -1.91
CA ASP A 182 -14.07 26.20 -0.54
C ASP A 182 -14.69 25.08 0.30
N ILE A 183 -13.91 24.00 0.48
CA ILE A 183 -14.25 22.85 1.34
C ILE A 183 -13.11 22.59 2.32
N VAL A 184 -13.44 22.16 3.55
CA VAL A 184 -12.49 22.02 4.66
C VAL A 184 -12.00 20.57 4.77
N HIS A 185 -10.69 20.40 4.83
CA HIS A 185 -10.08 19.07 5.04
C HIS A 185 -10.24 18.59 6.48
N VAL A 186 -10.64 17.33 6.66
CA VAL A 186 -10.68 16.64 7.95
C VAL A 186 -9.87 15.35 7.81
N PRO A 187 -8.63 15.31 8.35
CA PRO A 187 -7.78 14.14 8.24
C PRO A 187 -8.19 13.06 9.23
N TYR A 188 -8.24 11.83 8.77
CA TYR A 188 -8.47 10.64 9.58
C TYR A 188 -7.21 9.77 9.66
N LYS A 189 -7.11 8.90 10.66
CA LYS A 189 -5.99 7.97 10.81
C LYS A 189 -6.02 6.82 9.78
N GLY A 190 -7.03 6.79 8.89
CA GLY A 190 -7.19 5.77 7.85
C GLY A 190 -8.61 5.69 7.31
N GLY A 191 -8.84 4.81 6.32
CA GLY A 191 -10.11 4.71 5.58
C GLY A 191 -11.29 4.23 6.42
N GLY A 192 -11.10 3.28 7.33
CA GLY A 192 -12.19 2.75 8.16
C GLY A 192 -12.91 3.84 8.98
N PRO A 193 -12.21 4.60 9.83
CA PRO A 193 -12.81 5.72 10.57
C PRO A 193 -13.42 6.80 9.67
N ALA A 194 -12.74 7.16 8.56
CA ALA A 194 -13.24 8.17 7.63
C ALA A 194 -14.58 7.74 6.99
N VAL A 195 -14.69 6.50 6.55
CA VAL A 195 -15.93 5.93 5.99
C VAL A 195 -17.05 5.91 7.04
N THR A 196 -16.74 5.48 8.26
CA THR A 196 -17.73 5.41 9.36
C THR A 196 -18.34 6.79 9.63
N ASP A 197 -17.51 7.81 9.76
CA ASP A 197 -17.96 9.18 10.07
C ASP A 197 -18.66 9.84 8.87
N THR A 198 -18.27 9.47 7.63
CA THR A 198 -19.01 9.92 6.44
C THR A 198 -20.40 9.28 6.36
N ILE A 199 -20.51 7.99 6.66
CA ILE A 199 -21.83 7.31 6.75
C ILE A 199 -22.68 7.91 7.86
N GLY A 200 -22.08 8.29 8.98
CA GLY A 200 -22.74 8.95 10.10
C GLY A 200 -23.07 10.43 9.86
N GLY A 201 -22.69 11.02 8.71
CA GLY A 201 -22.93 12.43 8.37
C GLY A 201 -22.07 13.43 9.13
N GLN A 202 -21.06 12.98 9.89
CA GLN A 202 -20.13 13.88 10.60
C GLN A 202 -19.27 14.68 9.62
N VAL A 203 -18.93 14.09 8.49
CA VAL A 203 -18.33 14.76 7.34
C VAL A 203 -19.18 14.48 6.09
N GLN A 204 -19.27 15.46 5.20
CA GLN A 204 -20.18 15.40 4.06
C GLN A 204 -19.58 14.71 2.84
N LEU A 205 -18.28 14.84 2.64
CA LEU A 205 -17.54 14.36 1.49
C LEU A 205 -16.41 13.43 1.93
N LEU A 206 -16.04 12.48 1.08
CA LEU A 206 -14.88 11.63 1.36
C LEU A 206 -14.16 11.30 0.04
N PHE A 207 -12.88 11.62 -0.04
CA PHE A 207 -11.98 11.09 -1.05
C PHE A 207 -11.22 9.90 -0.47
N VAL A 208 -11.47 8.73 -1.01
CA VAL A 208 -10.88 7.48 -0.49
C VAL A 208 -10.66 6.47 -1.61
N SER A 209 -9.77 5.51 -1.40
CA SER A 209 -9.63 4.41 -2.34
C SER A 209 -10.92 3.61 -2.49
N MET A 210 -11.22 3.22 -3.70
CA MET A 210 -12.47 2.55 -4.04
C MET A 210 -12.77 1.32 -3.16
N PRO A 211 -11.81 0.43 -2.81
CA PRO A 211 -12.05 -0.70 -1.92
C PRO A 211 -12.57 -0.34 -0.52
N ALA A 212 -12.29 0.86 -0.03
CA ALA A 212 -12.77 1.27 1.28
C ALA A 212 -14.25 1.68 1.28
N ALA A 213 -14.77 2.20 0.17
CA ALA A 213 -16.11 2.79 0.09
C ALA A 213 -17.10 2.01 -0.77
N TRP A 214 -16.64 1.20 -1.72
CA TRP A 214 -17.47 0.65 -2.78
C TRP A 214 -18.65 -0.19 -2.29
N GLN A 215 -18.47 -1.01 -1.26
CA GLN A 215 -19.56 -1.80 -0.68
C GLN A 215 -20.63 -0.91 -0.01
N HIS A 216 -20.22 0.24 0.53
CA HIS A 216 -21.13 1.22 1.13
C HIS A 216 -21.91 2.00 0.06
N VAL A 217 -21.32 2.22 -1.10
CA VAL A 217 -22.01 2.78 -2.27
C VAL A 217 -23.04 1.79 -2.79
N LYS A 218 -22.66 0.52 -3.00
CA LYS A 218 -23.61 -0.53 -3.46
C LYS A 218 -24.79 -0.75 -2.52
N SER A 219 -24.59 -0.55 -1.22
CA SER A 219 -25.65 -0.66 -0.21
C SER A 219 -26.44 0.63 0.01
N GLY A 220 -26.17 1.70 -0.76
CA GLY A 220 -26.87 2.99 -0.66
C GLY A 220 -26.51 3.83 0.58
N ARG A 221 -25.54 3.41 1.39
CA ARG A 221 -25.11 4.18 2.57
C ARG A 221 -24.28 5.40 2.22
N LEU A 222 -23.65 5.39 1.05
CA LEU A 222 -22.96 6.53 0.46
C LEU A 222 -23.35 6.69 -0.99
N LYS A 223 -23.27 7.91 -1.54
CA LYS A 223 -23.45 8.18 -2.96
C LYS A 223 -22.09 8.37 -3.63
N ALA A 224 -21.85 7.66 -4.73
CA ALA A 224 -20.66 7.90 -5.57
C ALA A 224 -20.90 9.11 -6.46
N ILE A 225 -19.92 9.99 -6.56
CA ILE A 225 -19.97 11.19 -7.42
C ILE A 225 -19.05 11.01 -8.64
N ALA A 226 -17.80 10.64 -8.46
CA ALA A 226 -16.85 10.40 -9.54
C ALA A 226 -15.64 9.58 -9.06
N VAL A 227 -14.95 8.93 -10.01
CA VAL A 227 -13.63 8.34 -9.80
C VAL A 227 -12.53 9.26 -10.32
N THR A 228 -11.35 9.18 -9.70
CA THR A 228 -10.22 10.08 -10.02
C THR A 228 -9.28 9.54 -11.10
N SER A 229 -9.57 8.37 -11.65
CA SER A 229 -8.81 7.78 -12.75
C SER A 229 -9.11 8.47 -14.09
N ASP A 230 -8.23 8.24 -15.07
CA ASP A 230 -8.41 8.71 -16.44
C ASP A 230 -9.54 7.99 -17.21
N LYS A 231 -9.91 6.80 -16.72
CA LYS A 231 -11.03 5.98 -17.24
C LYS A 231 -11.91 5.52 -16.09
N ARG A 232 -13.17 5.21 -16.40
CA ARG A 232 -14.10 4.61 -15.44
C ARG A 232 -13.56 3.29 -14.92
N SER A 233 -13.81 3.00 -13.65
CA SER A 233 -13.48 1.70 -13.08
C SER A 233 -14.37 0.61 -13.68
N VAL A 234 -13.79 -0.52 -14.03
CA VAL A 234 -14.54 -1.71 -14.50
C VAL A 234 -15.54 -2.18 -13.43
N ALA A 235 -15.21 -2.00 -12.15
CA ALA A 235 -16.10 -2.35 -11.04
C ALA A 235 -17.29 -1.38 -10.87
N ALA A 236 -17.23 -0.19 -11.47
CA ALA A 236 -18.20 0.88 -11.34
C ALA A 236 -18.40 1.62 -12.68
N PRO A 237 -18.88 0.94 -13.73
CA PRO A 237 -18.97 1.51 -15.08
C PRO A 237 -19.97 2.70 -15.15
N ASP A 238 -20.90 2.79 -14.21
CA ASP A 238 -21.86 3.89 -14.13
C ASP A 238 -21.33 5.13 -13.42
N VAL A 239 -20.20 5.03 -12.71
CA VAL A 239 -19.58 6.17 -12.02
C VAL A 239 -18.64 6.89 -12.99
N PRO A 240 -18.91 8.17 -13.32
CA PRO A 240 -18.07 8.91 -14.26
C PRO A 240 -16.70 9.24 -13.66
N THR A 241 -15.75 9.58 -14.52
CA THR A 241 -14.50 10.22 -14.09
C THR A 241 -14.70 11.73 -13.90
N PHE A 242 -13.77 12.37 -13.18
CA PHE A 242 -13.75 13.83 -13.12
C PHE A 242 -13.50 14.47 -14.49
N LEU A 243 -12.71 13.80 -15.35
CA LEU A 243 -12.49 14.26 -16.74
C LEU A 243 -13.79 14.28 -17.54
N GLU A 244 -14.55 13.19 -17.53
CA GLU A 244 -15.89 13.12 -18.17
C GLU A 244 -16.86 14.13 -17.58
N SER A 245 -16.70 14.46 -16.31
CA SER A 245 -17.53 15.43 -15.60
C SER A 245 -17.09 16.89 -15.80
N GLY A 246 -16.15 17.18 -16.73
CA GLY A 246 -15.75 18.53 -17.09
C GLY A 246 -14.76 19.20 -16.14
N VAL A 247 -13.96 18.41 -15.39
CA VAL A 247 -12.82 18.89 -14.61
C VAL A 247 -11.52 18.45 -15.30
N PRO A 248 -10.91 19.28 -16.14
CA PRO A 248 -9.76 18.89 -16.95
C PRO A 248 -8.51 18.67 -16.09
N ASP A 249 -7.61 17.81 -16.56
CA ASP A 249 -6.34 17.43 -15.91
C ASP A 249 -6.50 16.96 -14.45
N TYR A 250 -7.62 16.34 -14.15
CA TYR A 250 -7.87 15.79 -12.83
C TYR A 250 -7.70 14.27 -12.83
N VAL A 251 -6.48 13.82 -12.53
CA VAL A 251 -6.15 12.39 -12.42
C VAL A 251 -5.29 12.14 -11.18
N VAL A 252 -5.83 11.38 -10.24
CA VAL A 252 -5.15 10.97 -9.01
C VAL A 252 -5.30 9.46 -8.83
N ASN A 253 -4.40 8.70 -9.43
CA ASN A 253 -4.34 7.26 -9.21
C ASN A 253 -3.54 6.93 -7.96
N SER A 254 -3.83 5.79 -7.37
CA SER A 254 -3.10 5.20 -6.26
C SER A 254 -2.81 3.73 -6.54
N TRP A 255 -1.99 3.16 -5.70
CA TRP A 255 -1.63 1.74 -5.77
C TRP A 255 -1.56 1.13 -4.36
N TYR A 256 -1.66 -0.18 -4.30
CA TYR A 256 -1.22 -0.99 -3.16
C TYR A 256 -0.03 -1.83 -3.57
N GLY A 257 0.96 -1.95 -2.70
CA GLY A 257 2.17 -2.70 -2.97
C GLY A 257 2.83 -3.25 -1.72
N ALA A 258 3.65 -4.26 -1.94
CA ALA A 258 4.43 -4.94 -0.92
C ALA A 258 5.91 -4.55 -1.02
N LEU A 259 6.50 -4.19 0.11
CA LEU A 259 7.93 -3.87 0.25
C LEU A 259 8.51 -4.65 1.43
N ALA A 260 9.81 -4.94 1.38
CA ALA A 260 10.55 -5.50 2.51
C ALA A 260 11.62 -4.50 3.00
N PRO A 261 12.17 -4.64 4.22
CA PRO A 261 13.35 -3.90 4.63
C PRO A 261 14.51 -4.08 3.64
N ALA A 262 15.26 -3.01 3.35
CA ALA A 262 16.22 -2.93 2.25
C ALA A 262 17.31 -4.02 2.24
N LYS A 263 17.68 -4.54 3.42
CA LYS A 263 18.71 -5.58 3.55
C LYS A 263 18.16 -7.01 3.44
N THR A 264 16.90 -7.19 3.06
CA THR A 264 16.30 -8.52 2.84
C THR A 264 17.06 -9.24 1.71
N PRO A 265 17.49 -10.51 1.92
CA PRO A 265 18.26 -11.24 0.92
C PRO A 265 17.55 -11.30 -0.43
N PRO A 266 18.27 -11.09 -1.56
CA PRO A 266 17.65 -11.08 -2.90
C PRO A 266 16.86 -12.35 -3.24
N ALA A 267 17.32 -13.52 -2.81
CA ALA A 267 16.60 -14.78 -3.02
C ALA A 267 15.25 -14.83 -2.30
N VAL A 268 15.16 -14.22 -1.12
CA VAL A 268 13.92 -14.09 -0.34
C VAL A 268 12.95 -13.13 -1.06
N VAL A 269 13.45 -11.98 -1.51
CA VAL A 269 12.65 -11.00 -2.29
C VAL A 269 12.11 -11.65 -3.56
N ALA A 270 12.94 -12.39 -4.30
CA ALA A 270 12.54 -13.08 -5.51
C ALA A 270 11.45 -14.15 -5.25
N LYS A 271 11.55 -14.91 -4.14
CA LYS A 271 10.53 -15.89 -3.76
C LYS A 271 9.20 -15.22 -3.40
N LEU A 272 9.25 -14.13 -2.64
CA LEU A 272 8.06 -13.32 -2.33
C LEU A 272 7.41 -12.76 -3.60
N GLN A 273 8.22 -12.15 -4.49
CA GLN A 273 7.75 -11.60 -5.76
C GLN A 273 7.07 -12.66 -6.63
N ALA A 274 7.66 -13.86 -6.74
CA ALA A 274 7.06 -14.97 -7.48
C ALA A 274 5.70 -15.39 -6.89
N ALA A 275 5.56 -15.45 -5.56
CA ALA A 275 4.30 -15.74 -4.89
C ALA A 275 3.24 -14.65 -5.16
N PHE A 276 3.60 -13.37 -5.08
CA PHE A 276 2.71 -12.28 -5.45
C PHE A 276 2.27 -12.36 -6.91
N ALA A 277 3.20 -12.62 -7.85
CA ALA A 277 2.89 -12.75 -9.27
C ALA A 277 1.90 -13.90 -9.52
N GLN A 278 2.15 -15.08 -8.93
CA GLN A 278 1.26 -16.24 -9.02
C GLN A 278 -0.15 -15.93 -8.50
N VAL A 279 -0.24 -15.34 -7.32
CA VAL A 279 -1.52 -15.03 -6.66
C VAL A 279 -2.30 -13.97 -7.41
N LEU A 280 -1.65 -12.92 -7.89
CA LEU A 280 -2.30 -11.81 -8.61
C LEU A 280 -2.67 -12.16 -10.06
N GLN A 281 -2.07 -13.21 -10.64
CA GLN A 281 -2.49 -13.76 -11.93
C GLN A 281 -3.67 -14.73 -11.81
N ASN A 282 -3.95 -15.25 -10.62
CA ASN A 282 -5.06 -16.17 -10.39
C ASN A 282 -6.41 -15.48 -10.64
N PRO A 283 -7.28 -16.04 -11.50
CA PRO A 283 -8.58 -15.43 -11.84
C PRO A 283 -9.47 -15.16 -10.61
N GLN A 284 -9.55 -16.09 -9.66
CA GLN A 284 -10.36 -15.91 -8.46
C GLN A 284 -9.87 -14.74 -7.59
N THR A 285 -8.55 -14.54 -7.48
CA THR A 285 -7.97 -13.41 -6.75
C THR A 285 -8.28 -12.11 -7.49
N ARG A 286 -8.14 -12.09 -8.81
CA ARG A 286 -8.46 -10.92 -9.65
C ARG A 286 -9.92 -10.53 -9.51
N ASP A 287 -10.83 -11.50 -9.56
CA ASP A 287 -12.26 -11.26 -9.41
C ASP A 287 -12.60 -10.72 -8.01
N LYS A 288 -12.02 -11.29 -6.94
CA LYS A 288 -12.20 -10.78 -5.57
C LYS A 288 -11.72 -9.33 -5.43
N LEU A 289 -10.57 -8.99 -6.02
CA LEU A 289 -10.03 -7.61 -6.03
C LEU A 289 -10.94 -6.68 -6.84
N LEU A 290 -11.36 -7.10 -8.03
CA LEU A 290 -12.22 -6.30 -8.91
C LEU A 290 -13.57 -6.01 -8.27
N LEU A 291 -14.17 -6.96 -7.56
CA LEU A 291 -15.41 -6.75 -6.78
C LEU A 291 -15.28 -5.65 -5.72
N GLN A 292 -14.07 -5.32 -5.30
CA GLN A 292 -13.76 -4.21 -4.40
C GLN A 292 -13.30 -2.94 -5.16
N GLY A 293 -13.24 -2.97 -6.48
CA GLY A 293 -12.76 -1.84 -7.29
C GLY A 293 -11.23 -1.70 -7.31
N ALA A 294 -10.50 -2.79 -7.09
CA ALA A 294 -9.05 -2.86 -7.19
C ALA A 294 -8.66 -3.71 -8.40
N GLU A 295 -7.83 -3.17 -9.29
CA GLU A 295 -7.34 -3.90 -10.45
C GLU A 295 -6.00 -4.57 -10.13
N ALA A 296 -5.97 -5.90 -10.10
CA ALA A 296 -4.74 -6.65 -9.87
C ALA A 296 -3.66 -6.26 -10.90
N SER A 297 -2.52 -5.82 -10.42
CA SER A 297 -1.43 -5.27 -11.24
C SER A 297 -0.08 -5.82 -10.78
N PRO A 298 0.17 -7.14 -10.92
CA PRO A 298 1.45 -7.71 -10.54
C PRO A 298 2.59 -7.07 -11.34
N SER A 299 3.69 -6.79 -10.67
CA SER A 299 4.88 -6.22 -11.31
C SER A 299 6.14 -7.00 -10.93
N THR A 300 7.18 -6.81 -11.71
CA THR A 300 8.53 -7.12 -11.29
C THR A 300 9.01 -6.13 -10.24
N GLN A 301 10.06 -6.48 -9.51
CA GLN A 301 10.72 -5.58 -8.58
C GLN A 301 11.16 -4.28 -9.25
N ALA A 302 11.79 -4.38 -10.43
CA ALA A 302 12.30 -3.24 -11.18
C ALA A 302 11.20 -2.28 -11.68
N GLU A 303 10.06 -2.83 -12.10
CA GLU A 303 8.89 -2.02 -12.51
C GLU A 303 8.31 -1.27 -11.33
N PHE A 304 8.18 -1.91 -10.16
CA PHE A 304 7.66 -1.24 -8.99
C PHE A 304 8.62 -0.19 -8.43
N ASP A 305 9.94 -0.45 -8.46
CA ASP A 305 10.97 0.54 -8.12
C ASP A 305 10.88 1.78 -9.02
N ARG A 306 10.69 1.59 -10.34
CA ARG A 306 10.49 2.70 -11.28
C ARG A 306 9.24 3.51 -10.94
N ILE A 307 8.10 2.86 -10.67
CA ILE A 307 6.86 3.55 -10.26
C ILE A 307 7.10 4.42 -9.02
N ILE A 308 7.78 3.88 -8.01
CA ILE A 308 8.11 4.62 -6.78
C ILE A 308 8.92 5.87 -7.09
N ARG A 309 9.97 5.75 -7.91
CA ARG A 309 10.83 6.89 -8.29
C ARG A 309 10.10 7.95 -9.12
N ASP A 310 9.32 7.51 -10.11
CA ASP A 310 8.54 8.41 -10.95
C ASP A 310 7.52 9.20 -10.12
N GLU A 311 6.89 8.56 -9.14
CA GLU A 311 5.95 9.22 -8.24
C GLU A 311 6.62 10.19 -7.27
N LEU A 312 7.79 9.85 -6.73
CA LEU A 312 8.57 10.78 -5.87
C LEU A 312 8.87 12.09 -6.59
N ALA A 313 9.16 12.04 -7.89
CA ALA A 313 9.36 13.25 -8.70
C ALA A 313 8.04 14.00 -8.96
N LYS A 314 6.97 13.28 -9.28
CA LYS A 314 5.65 13.84 -9.60
C LYS A 314 5.04 14.59 -8.41
N TRP A 315 5.07 14.03 -7.22
CA TRP A 315 4.37 14.59 -6.05
C TRP A 315 4.98 15.89 -5.55
N ASP A 316 6.29 16.11 -5.74
CA ASP A 316 6.92 17.40 -5.41
C ASP A 316 6.24 18.57 -6.14
N TYR A 317 5.96 18.39 -7.43
CA TYR A 317 5.26 19.40 -8.22
C TYR A 317 3.82 19.65 -7.73
N VAL A 318 3.05 18.58 -7.51
CA VAL A 318 1.63 18.69 -7.11
C VAL A 318 1.49 19.33 -5.72
N ILE A 319 2.31 18.92 -4.76
CA ILE A 319 2.30 19.45 -3.39
C ILE A 319 2.60 20.96 -3.38
N ARG A 320 3.59 21.39 -4.15
CA ARG A 320 3.93 22.82 -4.26
C ARG A 320 2.85 23.62 -4.97
N ALA A 321 2.32 23.13 -6.11
CA ALA A 321 1.31 23.80 -6.88
C ALA A 321 -0.01 24.00 -6.12
N ALA A 322 -0.41 23.01 -5.31
CA ALA A 322 -1.59 23.06 -4.47
C ALA A 322 -1.32 23.65 -3.06
N ASN A 323 -0.07 24.09 -2.78
CA ASN A 323 0.36 24.61 -1.46
C ASN A 323 -0.03 23.70 -0.28
N ILE A 324 0.07 22.38 -0.48
CA ILE A 324 -0.26 21.38 0.54
C ILE A 324 0.80 21.43 1.65
N LYS A 325 0.35 21.60 2.89
CA LYS A 325 1.23 21.67 4.06
C LYS A 325 1.03 20.46 4.96
N PRO A 326 2.09 19.99 5.64
CA PRO A 326 1.92 19.03 6.73
C PRO A 326 1.14 19.68 7.88
N GLU A 327 0.31 18.90 8.54
CA GLU A 327 -0.36 19.30 9.79
C GLU A 327 0.53 19.07 10.99
#